data_a7003fb3c00c079fba15f93fd6ec0321
#
_entry.id   a7003fb3c00c079fba15f93fd6ec0321
#
_cell.length_a   1.000
_cell.length_b   1.000
_cell.length_c   1.000
_cell.angle_alpha   90.00
_cell.angle_beta   90.00
_cell.angle_gamma   90.00
#
_symmetry.space_group_name_H-M   'P 1'
#
loop_
_entity.id
_entity.type
_entity.pdbx_description
1 polymer ?
#
loop_
_entity_poly.entity_id
_entity_poly.type
_entity_poly.pdbx_seq_one_letter_code
_entity_poly.pdbx_strand_id
1 'polypeptide(L)'
;EEEFVCETPHKKVTVAVISSNVMGNGDDELGKILIKGFIYALSQMDTHLDTILFYNGGAKLTTEGSESIEDLKKMEEEGVEILTCGTCLKHYGLMDKLMVGKVTDMYTIAERMTGADKVIRP
;
A
#
# COMPACT_ATOMS: atom_id res chain seq x y z
N GLU A 1 -23.96 16.63 -29.63
CA GLU A 1 -23.59 16.75 -29.24
C GLU A 1 -22.99 16.37 -28.51
N GLU A 2 -22.77 16.45 -28.38
CA GLU A 2 -22.27 16.33 -27.75
C GLU A 2 -21.63 16.19 -26.91
N GLU A 3 -21.60 16.08 -26.75
CA GLU A 3 -21.15 16.14 -26.07
C GLU A 3 -20.53 15.84 -25.35
N PHE A 4 -20.30 15.78 -25.32
CA PHE A 4 -19.68 15.64 -24.72
C PHE A 4 -18.99 15.68 -23.97
N VAL A 5 -18.96 15.44 -23.54
CA VAL A 5 -18.16 15.71 -23.11
C VAL A 5 -17.57 15.62 -22.19
N CYS A 6 -17.16 15.64 -21.93
CA CYS A 6 -16.66 15.58 -20.88
C CYS A 6 -16.20 16.62 -20.19
N GLU A 7 -16.65 16.95 -19.45
CA GLU A 7 -16.23 17.89 -18.80
C GLU A 7 -15.20 17.63 -17.90
N THR A 8 -15.31 17.18 -16.70
CA THR A 8 -14.21 16.97 -15.80
C THR A 8 -13.42 15.77 -16.25
N PRO A 9 -12.15 15.94 -16.46
CA PRO A 9 -11.32 14.78 -16.81
C PRO A 9 -11.36 13.77 -15.69
N HIS A 10 -11.40 12.50 -16.04
CA HIS A 10 -11.34 11.42 -15.06
C HIS A 10 -9.98 11.46 -14.35
N LYS A 11 -10.02 11.55 -13.04
CA LYS A 11 -8.81 11.49 -12.25
C LYS A 11 -8.37 10.03 -12.13
N LYS A 12 -7.17 9.71 -12.55
CA LYS A 12 -6.65 8.36 -12.50
C LYS A 12 -6.35 7.96 -11.06
N VAL A 13 -6.76 6.76 -10.72
CA VAL A 13 -6.56 6.20 -9.38
C VAL A 13 -5.49 5.11 -9.46
N THR A 14 -4.43 5.29 -8.70
CA THR A 14 -3.34 4.32 -8.64
C THR A 14 -3.28 3.71 -7.25
N VAL A 15 -3.22 2.38 -7.22
CA VAL A 15 -3.18 1.61 -5.98
C VAL A 15 -1.96 0.72 -6.00
N ALA A 16 -1.18 0.73 -4.93
CA ALA A 16 -0.06 -0.19 -4.76
C ALA A 16 -0.51 -1.30 -3.80
N VAL A 17 -0.18 -2.53 -4.13
CA VAL A 17 -0.53 -3.70 -3.32
C VAL A 17 0.75 -4.36 -2.85
N ILE A 18 0.94 -4.45 -1.55
CA ILE A 18 2.13 -5.08 -0.98
C ILE A 18 1.69 -6.31 -0.19
N SER A 19 1.92 -7.46 -0.79
CA SER A 19 1.43 -8.74 -0.27
C SER A 19 2.50 -9.55 0.48
N SER A 20 3.69 -8.99 0.62
CA SER A 20 4.79 -9.70 1.28
C SER A 20 5.74 -8.70 1.92
N ASN A 21 6.44 -9.14 2.94
CA ASN A 21 7.48 -8.30 3.55
C ASN A 21 8.84 -8.50 2.87
N VAL A 22 8.86 -9.26 1.76
CA VAL A 22 10.05 -9.40 0.91
C VAL A 22 9.63 -9.18 -0.52
N MET A 23 10.52 -8.65 -1.35
CA MET A 23 10.23 -8.39 -2.76
C MET A 23 10.98 -9.39 -3.61
N GLY A 24 10.23 -10.13 -4.43
CA GLY A 24 10.78 -11.16 -5.30
C GLY A 24 11.01 -12.48 -4.59
N ASN A 25 11.42 -13.47 -5.37
CA ASN A 25 11.70 -14.80 -4.87
C ASN A 25 13.21 -15.07 -4.97
N GLY A 26 13.74 -15.77 -3.98
CA GLY A 26 15.15 -16.09 -3.96
C GLY A 26 15.66 -15.97 -2.54
N ASP A 27 16.45 -14.96 -2.29
CA ASP A 27 17.00 -14.73 -0.95
C ASP A 27 16.12 -13.77 -0.17
N ASP A 28 15.68 -14.19 1.03
CA ASP A 28 14.80 -13.38 1.85
C ASP A 28 15.47 -12.12 2.41
N GLU A 29 16.75 -12.21 2.73
CA GLU A 29 17.48 -11.03 3.22
C GLU A 29 17.56 -9.97 2.14
N LEU A 30 17.84 -10.39 0.91
CA LEU A 30 17.81 -9.49 -0.24
C LEU A 30 16.41 -8.95 -0.46
N GLY A 31 15.39 -9.80 -0.33
CA GLY A 31 14.00 -9.39 -0.51
C GLY A 31 13.57 -8.31 0.45
N LYS A 32 14.06 -8.35 1.70
CA LYS A 32 13.77 -7.31 2.69
C LYS A 32 14.41 -5.98 2.30
N ILE A 33 15.62 -6.02 1.79
CA ILE A 33 16.30 -4.82 1.32
C ILE A 33 15.54 -4.22 0.14
N LEU A 34 15.09 -5.07 -0.77
CA LEU A 34 14.39 -4.61 -1.97
C LEU A 34 13.04 -3.99 -1.65
N ILE A 35 12.25 -4.60 -0.75
CA ILE A 35 10.94 -4.05 -0.43
C ILE A 35 11.07 -2.71 0.31
N LYS A 36 12.07 -2.58 1.16
CA LYS A 36 12.35 -1.32 1.83
C LYS A 36 12.69 -0.25 0.81
N GLY A 37 13.54 -0.59 -0.16
CA GLY A 37 13.92 0.34 -1.23
C GLY A 37 12.74 0.71 -2.11
N PHE A 38 11.86 -0.23 -2.39
CA PHE A 38 10.66 0.02 -3.19
C PHE A 38 9.76 1.05 -2.50
N ILE A 39 9.50 0.85 -1.21
CA ILE A 39 8.65 1.78 -0.45
C ILE A 39 9.31 3.16 -0.37
N TYR A 40 10.62 3.19 -0.15
CA TYR A 40 11.34 4.46 -0.14
C TYR A 40 11.20 5.17 -1.49
N ALA A 41 11.36 4.43 -2.58
CA ALA A 41 11.22 5.00 -3.93
C ALA A 41 9.83 5.59 -4.14
N LEU A 42 8.79 4.87 -3.71
CA LEU A 42 7.42 5.38 -3.80
C LEU A 42 7.28 6.71 -3.06
N SER A 43 7.93 6.83 -1.90
CA SER A 43 7.82 8.04 -1.08
C SER A 43 8.51 9.24 -1.72
N GLN A 44 9.40 9.01 -2.68
CA GLN A 44 10.18 10.06 -3.34
C GLN A 44 9.62 10.44 -4.71
N MET A 45 8.66 9.68 -5.22
CA MET A 45 8.12 9.93 -6.54
C MET A 45 7.08 11.04 -6.54
N ASP A 46 7.04 11.78 -7.65
CA ASP A 46 6.00 12.78 -7.86
C ASP A 46 4.72 12.17 -8.40
N THR A 47 4.76 10.88 -8.79
CA THR A 47 3.60 10.19 -9.32
C THR A 47 2.53 10.08 -8.25
N HIS A 48 1.31 10.42 -8.62
CA HIS A 48 0.18 10.34 -7.70
C HIS A 48 -0.11 8.90 -7.32
N LEU A 49 -0.17 8.65 -6.02
CA LEU A 49 -0.49 7.35 -5.47
C LEU A 49 -1.64 7.57 -4.49
N ASP A 50 -2.74 6.87 -4.69
CA ASP A 50 -3.94 7.07 -3.87
C ASP A 50 -3.96 6.19 -2.64
N THR A 51 -3.63 4.91 -2.79
CA THR A 51 -3.77 3.94 -1.71
C THR A 51 -2.65 2.92 -1.78
N ILE A 52 -2.17 2.50 -0.63
CA ILE A 52 -1.29 1.34 -0.50
C ILE A 52 -2.01 0.32 0.38
N LEU A 53 -2.17 -0.88 -0.16
CA LEU A 53 -2.82 -1.98 0.54
C LEU A 53 -1.78 -2.99 1.00
N PHE A 54 -1.88 -3.39 2.26
CA PHE A 54 -0.96 -4.38 2.83
C PHE A 54 -1.75 -5.58 3.32
N TYR A 55 -1.38 -6.78 2.86
CA TYR A 55 -1.99 -7.99 3.38
C TYR A 55 -0.98 -9.13 3.40
N ASN A 56 -1.36 -10.25 4.06
CA ASN A 56 -0.48 -11.38 4.30
C ASN A 56 0.83 -10.89 4.91
N GLY A 57 1.98 -11.32 4.41
CA GLY A 57 3.27 -10.88 4.95
C GLY A 57 3.51 -9.38 4.88
N GLY A 58 2.82 -8.69 3.94
CA GLY A 58 2.91 -7.24 3.84
C GLY A 58 2.42 -6.51 5.09
N ALA A 59 1.53 -7.14 5.87
CA ALA A 59 1.05 -6.52 7.10
C ALA A 59 2.17 -6.24 8.11
N LYS A 60 3.27 -6.96 7.99
CA LYS A 60 4.41 -6.76 8.88
C LYS A 60 5.13 -5.44 8.62
N LEU A 61 4.88 -4.83 7.46
CA LEU A 61 5.58 -3.58 7.08
C LEU A 61 4.95 -2.34 7.69
N THR A 62 3.71 -2.43 8.16
CA THR A 62 3.02 -1.31 8.80
C THR A 62 3.01 -1.40 10.32
N THR A 63 3.66 -2.42 10.87
CA THR A 63 3.62 -2.69 12.30
C THR A 63 4.98 -2.46 12.94
N GLU A 64 4.98 -2.50 14.28
CA GLU A 64 6.17 -2.29 15.09
C GLU A 64 7.33 -3.16 14.62
N GLY A 65 8.51 -2.56 14.47
CA GLY A 65 9.70 -3.25 14.01
C GLY A 65 9.98 -3.10 12.52
N SER A 66 9.05 -2.56 11.76
CA SER A 66 9.26 -2.31 10.34
C SER A 66 10.23 -1.16 10.13
N GLU A 67 11.12 -1.32 9.15
CA GLU A 67 12.06 -0.25 8.78
C GLU A 67 11.45 0.75 7.81
N SER A 68 10.20 0.53 7.39
CA SER A 68 9.54 1.39 6.41
C SER A 68 8.53 2.35 7.03
N ILE A 69 8.42 2.38 8.35
CA ILE A 69 7.40 3.18 9.04
C ILE A 69 7.52 4.67 8.71
N GLU A 70 8.73 5.21 8.72
CA GLU A 70 8.90 6.65 8.47
C GLU A 70 8.52 7.03 7.04
N ASP A 71 8.90 6.21 6.07
CA ASP A 71 8.55 6.46 4.68
C ASP A 71 7.03 6.38 4.47
N LEU A 72 6.38 5.42 5.14
CA LEU A 72 4.93 5.27 5.04
C LEU A 72 4.21 6.43 5.72
N LYS A 73 4.70 6.88 6.86
CA LYS A 73 4.11 8.05 7.53
C LYS A 73 4.23 9.31 6.68
N LYS A 74 5.36 9.47 5.99
CA LYS A 74 5.54 10.60 5.09
C LYS A 74 4.50 10.59 4.00
N MET A 75 4.27 9.43 3.39
CA MET A 75 3.26 9.31 2.33
C MET A 75 1.86 9.54 2.87
N GLU A 76 1.58 9.05 4.08
CA GLU A 76 0.26 9.27 4.69
C GLU A 76 0.01 10.76 4.92
N GLU A 77 1.04 11.49 5.36
CA GLU A 77 0.93 12.94 5.55
C GLU A 77 0.68 13.67 4.22
N GLU A 78 1.15 13.09 3.14
CA GLU A 78 0.95 13.66 1.80
C GLU A 78 -0.38 13.25 1.17
N GLY A 79 -1.20 12.52 1.91
CA GLY A 79 -2.55 12.17 1.46
C GLY A 79 -2.70 10.76 0.93
N VAL A 80 -1.68 9.93 0.99
CA VAL A 80 -1.79 8.54 0.56
C VAL A 80 -2.52 7.75 1.64
N GLU A 81 -3.54 7.01 1.23
CA GLU A 81 -4.31 6.15 2.14
C GLU A 81 -3.53 4.85 2.36
N ILE A 82 -3.27 4.51 3.63
CA ILE A 82 -2.52 3.29 3.94
C ILE A 82 -3.42 2.36 4.73
N LEU A 83 -3.69 1.19 4.17
CA LEU A 83 -4.63 0.23 4.72
C LEU A 83 -3.99 -1.13 4.89
N THR A 84 -4.18 -1.73 6.07
CA THR A 84 -3.64 -3.05 6.36
C THR A 84 -4.78 -4.00 6.73
N CYS A 85 -4.75 -5.18 6.15
CA CYS A 85 -5.76 -6.22 6.36
C CYS A 85 -5.85 -6.61 7.83
N GLY A 86 -7.05 -6.47 8.41
CA GLY A 86 -7.27 -6.81 9.81
C GLY A 86 -7.13 -8.29 10.10
N THR A 87 -7.61 -9.14 9.20
CA THR A 87 -7.46 -10.58 9.34
C THR A 87 -5.98 -10.97 9.43
N CYS A 88 -5.16 -10.32 8.62
CA CYS A 88 -3.72 -10.61 8.60
C CYS A 88 -3.04 -10.14 9.87
N LEU A 89 -3.40 -8.95 10.34
CA LEU A 89 -2.87 -8.44 11.60
C LEU A 89 -3.22 -9.38 12.76
N LYS A 90 -4.45 -9.86 12.78
CA LYS A 90 -4.92 -10.76 13.81
C LYS A 90 -4.16 -12.09 13.75
N HIS A 91 -4.00 -12.62 12.55
CA HIS A 91 -3.31 -13.89 12.36
C HIS A 91 -1.87 -13.85 12.87
N TYR A 92 -1.18 -12.74 12.65
CA TYR A 92 0.21 -12.59 13.09
C TYR A 92 0.34 -12.02 14.51
N GLY A 93 -0.78 -11.77 15.18
CA GLY A 93 -0.75 -11.21 16.54
C GLY A 93 -0.26 -9.77 16.58
N LEU A 94 -0.55 -9.00 15.52
CA LEU A 94 -0.03 -7.63 15.36
C LEU A 94 -1.12 -6.56 15.44
N MET A 95 -2.33 -6.93 15.84
CA MET A 95 -3.45 -5.98 15.81
C MET A 95 -3.19 -4.73 16.65
N ASP A 96 -2.51 -4.87 17.76
CA ASP A 96 -2.21 -3.76 18.66
C ASP A 96 -0.85 -3.13 18.36
N LYS A 97 -0.21 -3.53 17.27
CA LYS A 97 1.13 -3.05 16.91
C LYS A 97 1.18 -2.23 15.63
N LEU A 98 0.03 -1.85 15.11
CA LEU A 98 -0.03 -1.03 13.90
C LEU A 98 0.55 0.35 14.19
N MET A 99 1.51 0.77 13.37
CA MET A 99 2.25 2.02 13.56
C MET A 99 1.87 3.10 12.57
N VAL A 100 1.25 2.74 11.45
CA VAL A 100 0.90 3.70 10.40
C VAL A 100 -0.33 3.19 9.66
N GLY A 101 -1.18 4.13 9.22
CA GLY A 101 -2.37 3.79 8.48
C GLY A 101 -3.49 3.25 9.34
N LYS A 102 -4.42 2.57 8.69
CA LYS A 102 -5.63 2.06 9.34
C LYS A 102 -5.84 0.60 9.01
N VAL A 103 -6.60 -0.07 9.88
CA VAL A 103 -7.02 -1.45 9.65
C VAL A 103 -8.17 -1.45 8.65
N THR A 104 -8.18 -2.42 7.75
CA THR A 104 -9.26 -2.55 6.77
C THR A 104 -9.70 -4.01 6.66
N ASP A 105 -10.75 -4.24 5.88
CA ASP A 105 -11.27 -5.57 5.62
C ASP A 105 -11.10 -5.93 4.15
N MET A 106 -11.38 -7.19 3.82
CA MET A 106 -11.18 -7.68 2.46
C MET A 106 -12.14 -7.01 1.47
N TYR A 107 -13.34 -6.65 1.91
CA TYR A 107 -14.26 -5.96 1.03
C TYR A 107 -13.66 -4.64 0.55
N THR A 108 -13.11 -3.86 1.47
CA THR A 108 -12.49 -2.58 1.12
C THR A 108 -11.26 -2.77 0.25
N ILE A 109 -10.45 -3.80 0.54
CA ILE A 109 -9.29 -4.12 -0.29
C ILE A 109 -9.73 -4.41 -1.72
N ALA A 110 -10.73 -5.28 -1.88
CA ALA A 110 -11.23 -5.63 -3.21
C ALA A 110 -11.82 -4.40 -3.90
N GLU A 111 -12.53 -3.56 -3.15
CA GLU A 111 -13.13 -2.35 -3.70
C GLU A 111 -12.08 -1.38 -4.21
N ARG A 112 -11.00 -1.16 -3.46
CA ARG A 112 -9.92 -0.29 -3.88
C ARG A 112 -9.24 -0.82 -5.13
N MET A 113 -9.03 -2.14 -5.20
CA MET A 113 -8.36 -2.75 -6.34
C MET A 113 -9.21 -2.71 -7.60
N THR A 114 -10.51 -3.00 -7.47
CA THR A 114 -11.39 -3.01 -8.64
C THR A 114 -11.69 -1.61 -9.15
N GLY A 115 -11.63 -0.61 -8.28
CA GLY A 115 -11.87 0.77 -8.66
C GLY A 115 -10.63 1.50 -9.17
N ALA A 116 -9.47 0.86 -9.14
CA ALA A 116 -8.23 1.51 -9.56
C ALA A 116 -8.07 1.47 -11.07
N ASP A 117 -7.50 2.53 -11.62
CA ASP A 117 -7.10 2.55 -13.04
C ASP A 117 -5.78 1.82 -13.21
N LYS A 118 -4.93 1.86 -12.19
CA LYS A 118 -3.62 1.22 -12.24
C LYS A 118 -3.36 0.57 -10.89
N VAL A 119 -2.95 -0.70 -10.91
CA VAL A 119 -2.56 -1.44 -9.72
C VAL A 119 -1.10 -1.86 -9.88
N ILE A 120 -0.28 -1.48 -8.90
CA ILE A 120 1.14 -1.81 -8.86
C ILE A 120 1.32 -2.88 -7.79
N ARG A 121 1.98 -3.97 -8.15
CA ARG A 121 2.19 -5.05 -7.20
C ARG A 121 3.62 -5.57 -7.35
N PRO A 122 4.51 -5.19 -6.43
CA PRO A 122 5.91 -5.65 -6.49
C PRO A 122 6.08 -7.12 -6.14
#